data_457a6cb4c28272c3363171354ee9541c
#
_entry.id   457a6cb4c28272c3363171354ee9541c
#
_cell.length_a   1.000
_cell.length_b   1.000
_cell.length_c   1.000
_cell.angle_alpha   90.00
_cell.angle_beta   90.00
_cell.angle_gamma   90.00
#
_symmetry.space_group_name_H-M   'P 1'
#
loop_
_entity.id
_entity.type
_entity.pdbx_description
1 polymer ?
#
loop_
_entity_poly.entity_id
_entity_poly.type
_entity_poly.pdbx_seq_one_letter_code
_entity_poly.pdbx_strand_id
1 'polypeptide(L)'
;MNRYAVIGAGPSGLAAARALTRRGIGVDGYEAAAGVGGLWDIDNPRSTMYESAHLISSRTTTEFTEFPLRSTVDYPGHRVLRQYFRDYADHFGLTDRFRFETRVTRLEPQGGGWDLTSDGPEGEHTRWYAGVVLANGTLAEPNIPAFPGTFSGELMHTSAYRSPAQLAGRRVLLIGAGNSGCDLSLIHI
;
A
#
# COMPACT_ATOMS: atom_id res chain seq x y z
N MET A 1 -27.36 -12.65 1.52
CA MET A 1 -26.84 -11.38 2.05
C MET A 1 -25.86 -10.81 1.03
N ASN A 2 -25.99 -9.53 0.70
CA ASN A 2 -25.07 -8.87 -0.22
C ASN A 2 -23.69 -8.78 0.41
N ARG A 3 -22.66 -9.33 -0.26
CA ARG A 3 -21.25 -9.22 0.14
C ARG A 3 -20.56 -8.16 -0.68
N TYR A 4 -19.55 -7.54 -0.10
CA TYR A 4 -18.69 -6.56 -0.75
C TYR A 4 -17.27 -7.10 -0.87
N ALA A 5 -16.63 -6.82 -1.99
CA ALA A 5 -15.21 -7.05 -2.14
C ALA A 5 -14.40 -5.81 -1.72
N VAL A 6 -13.24 -6.02 -1.10
CA VAL A 6 -12.25 -4.97 -0.82
C VAL A 6 -10.93 -5.38 -1.46
N ILE A 7 -10.40 -4.56 -2.37
CA ILE A 7 -9.18 -4.84 -3.10
C ILE A 7 -8.02 -4.04 -2.52
N GLY A 8 -7.10 -4.74 -1.89
CA GLY A 8 -5.93 -4.20 -1.19
C GLY A 8 -6.05 -4.21 0.33
N ALA A 9 -5.04 -4.72 1.04
CA ALA A 9 -4.93 -4.77 2.51
C ALA A 9 -3.99 -3.68 3.07
N GLY A 10 -3.87 -2.56 2.38
CA GLY A 10 -3.26 -1.34 2.90
C GLY A 10 -4.21 -0.57 3.83
N PRO A 11 -3.80 0.59 4.38
CA PRO A 11 -4.58 1.37 5.32
C PRO A 11 -6.02 1.64 4.88
N SER A 12 -6.22 2.02 3.61
CA SER A 12 -7.55 2.32 3.05
C SER A 12 -8.44 1.09 2.98
N GLY A 13 -7.89 -0.05 2.58
CA GLY A 13 -8.63 -1.31 2.52
C GLY A 13 -9.03 -1.82 3.90
N LEU A 14 -8.14 -1.72 4.88
CA LEU A 14 -8.43 -2.06 6.27
C LEU A 14 -9.54 -1.17 6.85
N ALA A 15 -9.47 0.15 6.62
CA ALA A 15 -10.51 1.09 7.05
C ALA A 15 -11.86 0.75 6.40
N ALA A 16 -11.88 0.45 5.12
CA ALA A 16 -13.10 0.07 4.39
C ALA A 16 -13.68 -1.26 4.91
N ALA A 17 -12.83 -2.29 5.07
CA ALA A 17 -13.24 -3.58 5.60
C ALA A 17 -13.83 -3.44 7.02
N ARG A 18 -13.19 -2.64 7.87
CA ARG A 18 -13.67 -2.32 9.23
C ARG A 18 -15.01 -1.59 9.19
N ALA A 19 -15.16 -0.58 8.35
CA ALA A 19 -16.39 0.20 8.23
C ALA A 19 -17.59 -0.65 7.75
N LEU A 20 -17.37 -1.57 6.82
CA LEU A 20 -18.38 -2.49 6.32
C LEU A 20 -18.75 -3.54 7.38
N THR A 21 -17.76 -4.16 8.01
CA THR A 21 -18.01 -5.20 9.04
C THR A 21 -18.73 -4.64 10.26
N ARG A 22 -18.41 -3.40 10.69
CA ARG A 22 -19.14 -2.71 11.75
C ARG A 22 -20.63 -2.52 11.46
N ARG A 23 -21.01 -2.49 10.19
CA ARG A 23 -22.41 -2.38 9.75
C ARG A 23 -23.06 -3.73 9.46
N GLY A 24 -22.41 -4.84 9.80
CA GLY A 24 -22.92 -6.18 9.54
C GLY A 24 -22.87 -6.60 8.06
N ILE A 25 -22.13 -5.86 7.22
CA ILE A 25 -21.96 -6.17 5.80
C ILE A 25 -20.85 -7.22 5.64
N GLY A 26 -21.12 -8.30 4.92
CA GLY A 26 -20.14 -9.32 4.61
C GLY A 26 -19.04 -8.78 3.70
N VAL A 27 -17.77 -9.03 4.06
CA VAL A 27 -16.59 -8.58 3.31
C VAL A 27 -15.76 -9.78 2.91
N ASP A 28 -15.30 -9.77 1.65
CA ASP A 28 -14.20 -10.59 1.16
C ASP A 28 -13.08 -9.65 0.68
N GLY A 29 -11.93 -9.71 1.33
CA GLY A 29 -10.74 -8.93 0.97
C GLY A 29 -9.84 -9.70 0.02
N TYR A 30 -9.13 -8.98 -0.85
CA TYR A 30 -8.14 -9.51 -1.78
C TYR A 30 -6.87 -8.68 -1.67
N GLU A 31 -5.74 -9.35 -1.42
CA GLU A 31 -4.42 -8.72 -1.36
C GLU A 31 -3.42 -9.52 -2.20
N ALA A 32 -2.74 -8.84 -3.11
CA ALA A 32 -1.77 -9.46 -4.00
C ALA A 32 -0.46 -9.84 -3.29
N ALA A 33 -0.15 -9.18 -2.16
CA ALA A 33 1.01 -9.50 -1.34
C ALA A 33 0.67 -10.56 -0.28
N ALA A 34 1.70 -11.06 0.39
CA ALA A 34 1.58 -12.11 1.41
C ALA A 34 1.02 -11.61 2.77
N GLY A 35 0.73 -10.30 2.91
CA GLY A 35 0.28 -9.77 4.20
C GLY A 35 -0.27 -8.36 4.17
N VAL A 36 -0.71 -7.93 5.33
CA VAL A 36 -1.24 -6.59 5.60
C VAL A 36 -0.12 -5.55 5.63
N GLY A 37 -0.42 -4.33 5.14
CA GLY A 37 0.48 -3.18 5.23
C GLY A 37 0.51 -2.33 3.97
N GLY A 38 0.26 -2.93 2.81
CA GLY A 38 0.29 -2.22 1.53
C GLY A 38 1.64 -1.57 1.28
N LEU A 39 1.65 -0.25 1.01
CA LEU A 39 2.87 0.53 0.81
C LEU A 39 3.84 0.47 2.00
N TRP A 40 3.33 0.44 3.24
CA TRP A 40 4.14 0.47 4.46
C TRP A 40 4.89 -0.84 4.75
N ASP A 41 4.55 -1.90 4.05
CA ASP A 41 5.32 -3.14 4.08
C ASP A 41 6.44 -3.10 3.03
N ILE A 42 7.68 -2.84 3.47
CA ILE A 42 8.85 -2.76 2.58
C ILE A 42 9.13 -4.09 1.86
N ASP A 43 8.68 -5.20 2.43
CA ASP A 43 8.85 -6.55 1.87
C ASP A 43 7.78 -6.86 0.80
N ASN A 44 6.74 -6.02 0.67
CA ASN A 44 5.77 -6.14 -0.40
C ASN A 44 6.43 -5.78 -1.76
N PRO A 45 6.41 -6.67 -2.76
CA PRO A 45 7.05 -6.42 -4.06
C PRO A 45 6.56 -5.16 -4.79
N ARG A 46 5.35 -4.70 -4.47
CA ARG A 46 4.77 -3.47 -5.03
C ARG A 46 5.00 -2.22 -4.18
N SER A 47 5.65 -2.37 -3.03
CA SER A 47 5.97 -1.23 -2.17
C SER A 47 7.11 -0.41 -2.78
N THR A 48 6.97 0.89 -2.73
CA THR A 48 8.03 1.86 -3.06
C THR A 48 8.68 2.44 -1.80
N MET A 49 8.47 1.78 -0.66
CA MET A 49 9.05 2.17 0.62
C MET A 49 10.57 1.92 0.65
N TYR A 50 11.30 2.72 1.39
CA TYR A 50 12.75 2.63 1.57
C TYR A 50 13.11 2.68 3.07
N GLU A 51 14.33 2.27 3.41
CA GLU A 51 14.75 2.04 4.81
C GLU A 51 14.57 3.24 5.73
N SER A 52 14.85 4.45 5.24
CA SER A 52 14.75 5.69 6.01
C SER A 52 13.36 6.33 5.98
N ALA A 53 12.40 5.73 5.27
CA ALA A 53 11.06 6.30 5.14
C ALA A 53 10.34 6.37 6.49
N HIS A 54 9.69 7.49 6.72
CA HIS A 54 8.89 7.76 7.92
C HIS A 54 7.61 8.51 7.53
N LEU A 55 6.71 8.70 8.49
CA LEU A 55 5.55 9.56 8.31
C LEU A 55 6.00 10.99 7.99
N ILE A 56 5.29 11.61 7.06
CA ILE A 56 5.40 13.04 6.73
C ILE A 56 4.32 13.89 7.42
N SER A 57 3.35 13.24 8.04
CA SER A 57 2.31 13.82 8.89
C SER A 57 2.48 13.33 10.33
N SER A 58 1.97 14.09 11.30
CA SER A 58 1.98 13.66 12.70
C SER A 58 1.25 12.32 12.87
N ARG A 59 1.76 11.46 13.77
CA ARG A 59 1.12 10.19 14.12
C ARG A 59 -0.35 10.35 14.51
N THR A 60 -0.68 11.43 15.23
CA THR A 60 -2.04 11.72 15.71
C THR A 60 -3.02 12.11 14.59
N THR A 61 -2.51 12.54 13.43
CA THR A 61 -3.33 12.81 12.24
C THR A 61 -3.39 11.63 11.28
N THR A 62 -2.56 10.61 11.52
CA THR A 62 -2.46 9.42 10.66
C THR A 62 -3.19 8.22 11.27
N GLU A 63 -3.27 8.15 12.60
CA GLU A 63 -3.90 7.04 13.32
C GLU A 63 -5.39 6.91 13.01
N PHE A 64 -5.90 5.70 13.11
CA PHE A 64 -7.34 5.48 13.12
C PHE A 64 -7.93 5.94 14.44
N THR A 65 -9.03 6.69 14.40
CA THR A 65 -9.68 7.28 15.58
C THR A 65 -10.00 6.24 16.67
N GLU A 66 -10.34 5.01 16.28
CA GLU A 66 -10.69 3.92 17.19
C GLU A 66 -9.47 3.06 17.62
N PHE A 67 -8.27 3.35 17.08
CA PHE A 67 -7.07 2.56 17.36
C PHE A 67 -5.83 3.48 17.34
N PRO A 68 -5.48 4.10 18.48
CA PRO A 68 -4.37 5.06 18.55
C PRO A 68 -3.01 4.46 18.22
N LEU A 69 -2.20 5.18 17.46
CA LEU A 69 -0.83 4.82 17.13
C LEU A 69 0.11 5.13 18.30
N ARG A 70 0.52 4.09 19.01
CA ARG A 70 1.44 4.20 20.14
C ARG A 70 2.87 4.31 19.63
N SER A 71 3.45 5.50 19.73
CA SER A 71 4.84 5.79 19.38
C SER A 71 5.39 6.88 20.29
N THR A 72 6.69 6.82 20.61
CA THR A 72 7.40 7.86 21.36
C THR A 72 7.81 9.04 20.48
N VAL A 73 7.81 8.84 19.15
CA VAL A 73 8.13 9.88 18.17
C VAL A 73 6.87 10.27 17.39
N ASP A 74 6.81 11.53 16.95
CA ASP A 74 5.65 12.06 16.23
C ASP A 74 5.61 11.61 14.76
N TYR A 75 6.77 11.37 14.16
CA TYR A 75 6.91 10.90 12.77
C TYR A 75 7.59 9.52 12.75
N PRO A 76 6.90 8.44 13.14
CA PRO A 76 7.49 7.11 13.20
C PRO A 76 7.87 6.58 11.83
N GLY A 77 8.92 5.75 11.79
CA GLY A 77 9.38 5.08 10.59
C GLY A 77 8.43 4.01 10.08
N HIS A 78 8.62 3.59 8.84
CA HIS A 78 7.75 2.64 8.13
C HIS A 78 7.52 1.32 8.89
N ARG A 79 8.51 0.83 9.66
CA ARG A 79 8.38 -0.42 10.44
C ARG A 79 7.31 -0.31 11.54
N VAL A 80 7.23 0.86 12.19
CA VAL A 80 6.20 1.12 13.21
C VAL A 80 4.82 1.17 12.56
N LEU A 81 4.72 1.81 11.39
CA LEU A 81 3.46 1.88 10.63
C LEU A 81 3.00 0.52 10.14
N ARG A 82 3.92 -0.29 9.60
CA ARG A 82 3.63 -1.67 9.21
C ARG A 82 3.05 -2.47 10.36
N GLN A 83 3.70 -2.40 11.54
CA GLN A 83 3.23 -3.13 12.72
C GLN A 83 1.87 -2.60 13.17
N TYR A 84 1.69 -1.29 13.20
CA TYR A 84 0.42 -0.66 13.55
C TYR A 84 -0.76 -1.15 12.69
N PHE A 85 -0.58 -1.26 11.37
CA PHE A 85 -1.64 -1.75 10.48
C PHE A 85 -1.91 -3.26 10.66
N ARG A 86 -0.90 -4.04 10.98
CA ARG A 86 -1.06 -5.46 11.34
C ARG A 86 -1.83 -5.60 12.65
N ASP A 87 -1.43 -4.87 13.68
CA ASP A 87 -2.10 -4.88 14.99
C ASP A 87 -3.57 -4.43 14.85
N TYR A 88 -3.84 -3.43 14.00
CA TYR A 88 -5.19 -3.00 13.69
C TYR A 88 -6.02 -4.11 13.03
N ALA A 89 -5.46 -4.76 12.02
CA ALA A 89 -6.14 -5.83 11.32
C ALA A 89 -6.47 -7.00 12.25
N ASP A 90 -5.53 -7.39 13.09
CA ASP A 90 -5.69 -8.50 14.04
C ASP A 90 -6.69 -8.13 15.15
N HIS A 91 -6.58 -6.91 15.71
CA HIS A 91 -7.48 -6.45 16.76
C HIS A 91 -8.96 -6.47 16.34
N PHE A 92 -9.24 -6.14 15.09
CA PHE A 92 -10.60 -6.12 14.56
C PHE A 92 -11.00 -7.38 13.78
N GLY A 93 -10.17 -8.43 13.78
CA GLY A 93 -10.43 -9.69 13.08
C GLY A 93 -10.59 -9.49 11.57
N LEU A 94 -9.78 -8.60 10.98
CA LEU A 94 -9.82 -8.30 9.55
C LEU A 94 -8.90 -9.21 8.75
N THR A 95 -7.81 -9.67 9.35
CA THR A 95 -6.80 -10.53 8.69
C THR A 95 -7.45 -11.74 8.01
N ASP A 96 -8.33 -12.44 8.72
CA ASP A 96 -9.04 -13.64 8.23
C ASP A 96 -10.08 -13.33 7.13
N ARG A 97 -10.33 -12.06 6.84
CA ARG A 97 -11.26 -11.65 5.78
C ARG A 97 -10.55 -11.39 4.45
N PHE A 98 -9.22 -11.36 4.46
CA PHE A 98 -8.41 -11.15 3.26
C PHE A 98 -7.83 -12.47 2.75
N ARG A 99 -7.92 -12.65 1.44
CA ARG A 99 -7.15 -13.66 0.70
C ARG A 99 -5.86 -12.99 0.27
N PHE A 100 -4.77 -13.40 0.89
CA PHE A 100 -3.42 -12.96 0.53
C PHE A 100 -2.90 -13.72 -0.69
N GLU A 101 -1.83 -13.20 -1.30
CA GLU A 101 -1.24 -13.75 -2.52
C GLU A 101 -2.28 -13.95 -3.64
N THR A 102 -3.37 -13.15 -3.58
CA THR A 102 -4.52 -13.25 -4.47
C THR A 102 -4.74 -11.92 -5.17
N ARG A 103 -4.40 -11.89 -6.45
CA ARG A 103 -4.50 -10.71 -7.29
C ARG A 103 -5.86 -10.64 -7.97
N VAL A 104 -6.56 -9.53 -7.86
CA VAL A 104 -7.72 -9.24 -8.71
C VAL A 104 -7.23 -8.83 -10.09
N THR A 105 -7.69 -9.57 -11.10
CA THR A 105 -7.28 -9.40 -12.49
C THR A 105 -8.34 -8.71 -13.33
N ARG A 106 -9.64 -8.84 -12.94
CA ARG A 106 -10.76 -8.31 -13.72
C ARG A 106 -11.93 -7.92 -12.82
N LEU A 107 -12.64 -6.87 -13.23
CA LEU A 107 -13.92 -6.44 -12.67
C LEU A 107 -14.87 -6.11 -13.80
N GLU A 108 -16.05 -6.72 -13.79
CA GLU A 108 -17.08 -6.48 -14.78
C GLU A 108 -18.42 -6.19 -14.12
N PRO A 109 -19.16 -5.17 -14.59
CA PRO A 109 -20.53 -4.94 -14.13
C PRO A 109 -21.42 -6.11 -14.50
N GLN A 110 -22.17 -6.67 -13.53
CA GLN A 110 -23.05 -7.79 -13.78
C GLN A 110 -24.28 -7.76 -12.84
N GLY A 111 -25.47 -7.67 -13.41
CA GLY A 111 -26.72 -7.88 -12.69
C GLY A 111 -26.94 -6.96 -11.48
N GLY A 112 -26.57 -5.66 -11.58
CA GLY A 112 -26.67 -4.70 -10.48
C GLY A 112 -25.55 -4.80 -9.44
N GLY A 113 -24.50 -5.57 -9.72
CA GLY A 113 -23.29 -5.72 -8.94
C GLY A 113 -22.07 -5.92 -9.85
N TRP A 114 -21.11 -6.73 -9.41
CA TRP A 114 -19.81 -6.88 -10.05
C TRP A 114 -19.36 -8.34 -10.03
N ASP A 115 -18.97 -8.86 -11.18
CA ASP A 115 -18.15 -10.06 -11.26
C ASP A 115 -16.69 -9.69 -11.08
N LEU A 116 -16.06 -10.27 -10.05
CA LEU A 116 -14.66 -10.09 -9.72
C LEU A 116 -13.91 -11.37 -10.04
N THR A 117 -12.92 -11.30 -10.92
CA THR A 117 -11.98 -12.39 -11.18
C THR A 117 -10.68 -12.14 -10.45
N SER A 118 -10.20 -13.15 -9.76
CA SER A 118 -8.96 -13.14 -9.01
C SER A 118 -8.14 -14.38 -9.31
N ASP A 119 -6.81 -14.23 -9.26
CA ASP A 119 -5.83 -15.31 -9.41
C ASP A 119 -4.94 -15.39 -8.16
N GLY A 120 -4.79 -16.58 -7.62
CA GLY A 120 -4.07 -16.84 -6.38
C GLY A 120 -3.60 -18.29 -6.26
N PRO A 121 -3.17 -18.74 -5.07
CA PRO A 121 -2.63 -20.10 -4.86
C PRO A 121 -3.56 -21.23 -5.29
N GLU A 122 -4.87 -20.98 -5.27
CA GLU A 122 -5.89 -21.95 -5.66
C GLU A 122 -6.30 -21.83 -7.15
N GLY A 123 -5.62 -20.96 -7.91
CA GLY A 123 -5.91 -20.64 -9.30
C GLY A 123 -6.90 -19.50 -9.50
N GLU A 124 -7.41 -19.37 -10.72
CA GLU A 124 -8.32 -18.30 -11.09
C GLU A 124 -9.76 -18.62 -10.66
N HIS A 125 -10.41 -17.64 -10.03
CA HIS A 125 -11.79 -17.72 -9.58
C HIS A 125 -12.57 -16.45 -9.90
N THR A 126 -13.81 -16.60 -10.33
CA THR A 126 -14.74 -15.46 -10.50
C THR A 126 -15.87 -15.55 -9.47
N ARG A 127 -16.18 -14.41 -8.84
CA ARG A 127 -17.24 -14.30 -7.85
C ARG A 127 -18.01 -12.98 -7.97
N TRP A 128 -19.33 -13.06 -7.82
CA TRP A 128 -20.20 -11.90 -7.83
C TRP A 128 -20.24 -11.17 -6.47
N TYR A 129 -20.24 -9.84 -6.51
CA TYR A 129 -20.37 -8.94 -5.35
C TYR A 129 -21.38 -7.84 -5.60
N ALA A 130 -22.11 -7.44 -4.55
CA ALA A 130 -23.04 -6.32 -4.60
C ALA A 130 -22.31 -4.96 -4.73
N GLY A 131 -21.05 -4.90 -4.35
CA GLY A 131 -20.21 -3.72 -4.46
C GLY A 131 -18.74 -4.07 -4.28
N VAL A 132 -17.87 -3.19 -4.79
CA VAL A 132 -16.42 -3.33 -4.72
C VAL A 132 -15.80 -2.04 -4.23
N VAL A 133 -14.88 -2.14 -3.27
CA VAL A 133 -14.04 -1.05 -2.82
C VAL A 133 -12.64 -1.22 -3.41
N LEU A 134 -12.23 -0.27 -4.24
CA LEU A 134 -10.88 -0.21 -4.79
C LEU A 134 -9.96 0.51 -3.80
N ALA A 135 -9.04 -0.22 -3.19
CA ALA A 135 -8.03 0.27 -2.25
C ALA A 135 -6.62 -0.20 -2.64
N ASN A 136 -6.39 -0.34 -3.94
CA ASN A 136 -5.20 -0.94 -4.56
C ASN A 136 -3.93 -0.06 -4.49
N GLY A 137 -4.00 1.13 -3.88
CA GLY A 137 -2.90 2.09 -3.80
C GLY A 137 -2.64 2.84 -5.11
N THR A 138 -1.75 3.83 -5.05
CA THR A 138 -1.46 4.76 -6.17
C THR A 138 0.00 4.90 -6.53
N LEU A 139 0.92 4.29 -5.77
CA LEU A 139 2.37 4.54 -5.88
C LEU A 139 3.17 3.36 -6.44
N ALA A 140 2.51 2.30 -6.87
CA ALA A 140 3.20 1.08 -7.32
C ALA A 140 3.78 1.19 -8.74
N GLU A 141 3.26 2.11 -9.56
CA GLU A 141 3.66 2.26 -10.95
C GLU A 141 4.24 3.66 -11.18
N PRO A 142 5.55 3.77 -11.47
CA PRO A 142 6.21 5.06 -11.64
C PRO A 142 5.83 5.70 -12.97
N ASN A 143 5.61 7.02 -12.95
CA ASN A 143 5.57 7.83 -14.16
C ASN A 143 6.96 8.43 -14.39
N ILE A 144 7.70 7.89 -15.35
CA ILE A 144 9.06 8.34 -15.67
C ILE A 144 8.99 9.30 -16.86
N PRO A 145 9.25 10.61 -16.66
CA PRO A 145 9.25 11.56 -17.76
C PRO A 145 10.41 11.30 -18.71
N ALA A 146 10.17 11.55 -20.00
CA ALA A 146 11.24 11.55 -21.00
C ALA A 146 12.02 12.85 -20.93
N PHE A 147 13.34 12.78 -20.78
CA PHE A 147 14.25 13.92 -20.83
C PHE A 147 14.94 13.99 -22.19
N PRO A 148 15.04 15.17 -22.82
CA PRO A 148 15.76 15.33 -24.08
C PRO A 148 17.27 15.19 -23.87
N GLY A 149 17.96 14.62 -24.86
CA GLY A 149 19.40 14.43 -24.83
C GLY A 149 19.84 13.04 -24.39
N THR A 150 21.13 12.89 -24.07
CA THR A 150 21.74 11.65 -23.63
C THR A 150 22.38 11.82 -22.27
N PHE A 151 22.21 10.83 -21.41
CA PHE A 151 22.87 10.77 -20.11
C PHE A 151 23.61 9.43 -19.99
N SER A 152 24.93 9.49 -19.78
CA SER A 152 25.79 8.31 -19.70
C SER A 152 25.84 7.68 -18.29
N GLY A 153 25.25 8.35 -17.29
CA GLY A 153 25.16 7.85 -15.93
C GLY A 153 23.94 6.95 -15.70
N GLU A 154 23.79 6.49 -14.49
CA GLU A 154 22.60 5.72 -14.07
C GLU A 154 21.39 6.67 -13.90
N LEU A 155 20.27 6.32 -14.52
CA LEU A 155 18.99 6.99 -14.34
C LEU A 155 18.07 6.06 -13.55
N MET A 156 17.56 6.53 -12.42
CA MET A 156 16.71 5.74 -11.55
C MET A 156 15.48 6.56 -11.12
N HIS A 157 14.29 5.98 -11.16
CA HIS A 157 13.13 6.56 -10.52
C HIS A 157 13.15 6.27 -9.00
N THR A 158 12.65 7.19 -8.18
CA THR A 158 12.65 7.04 -6.71
C THR A 158 11.92 5.80 -6.20
N SER A 159 11.00 5.23 -6.98
CA SER A 159 10.34 3.95 -6.65
C SER A 159 11.31 2.75 -6.60
N ALA A 160 12.47 2.86 -7.23
CA ALA A 160 13.52 1.83 -7.20
C ALA A 160 14.55 2.05 -6.07
N TYR A 161 14.48 3.21 -5.40
CA TYR A 161 15.35 3.48 -4.25
C TYR A 161 14.90 2.66 -3.04
N ARG A 162 15.86 2.06 -2.32
CA ARG A 162 15.62 1.24 -1.12
C ARG A 162 16.46 1.68 0.07
N SER A 163 17.71 2.08 -0.16
CA SER A 163 18.61 2.45 0.92
C SER A 163 19.70 3.43 0.48
N PRO A 164 20.31 4.18 1.42
CA PRO A 164 21.44 5.08 1.14
C PRO A 164 22.63 4.40 0.44
N ALA A 165 22.82 3.11 0.66
CA ALA A 165 23.92 2.35 0.06
C ALA A 165 23.90 2.39 -1.48
N GLN A 166 22.72 2.52 -2.10
CA GLN A 166 22.60 2.60 -3.57
C GLN A 166 23.27 3.86 -4.16
N LEU A 167 23.36 4.93 -3.37
CA LEU A 167 23.88 6.23 -3.81
C LEU A 167 25.21 6.60 -3.16
N ALA A 168 25.78 5.74 -2.31
CA ALA A 168 27.02 6.00 -1.59
C ALA A 168 28.19 6.28 -2.54
N GLY A 169 28.93 7.37 -2.28
CA GLY A 169 30.09 7.78 -3.08
C GLY A 169 29.77 8.33 -4.47
N ARG A 170 28.51 8.53 -4.82
CA ARG A 170 28.07 9.05 -6.10
C ARG A 170 27.72 10.53 -6.03
N ARG A 171 27.89 11.24 -7.14
CA ARG A 171 27.28 12.56 -7.33
C ARG A 171 25.88 12.33 -7.89
N VAL A 172 24.87 12.79 -7.19
CA VAL A 172 23.46 12.57 -7.50
C VAL A 172 22.78 13.87 -7.87
N LEU A 173 22.08 13.87 -8.99
CA LEU A 173 21.14 14.94 -9.36
C LEU A 173 19.72 14.43 -9.09
N LEU A 174 18.99 15.10 -8.19
CA LEU A 174 17.57 14.84 -7.96
C LEU A 174 16.72 15.77 -8.83
N ILE A 175 15.78 15.20 -9.57
CA ILE A 175 14.83 15.95 -10.38
C ILE A 175 13.42 15.74 -9.80
N GLY A 176 12.83 16.81 -9.31
CA GLY A 176 11.53 16.82 -8.66
C GLY A 176 11.57 17.32 -7.21
N ALA A 177 10.48 17.92 -6.78
CA ALA A 177 10.32 18.52 -5.45
C ALA A 177 9.11 17.93 -4.67
N GLY A 178 8.74 16.68 -4.96
CA GLY A 178 7.77 15.92 -4.17
C GLY A 178 8.41 15.38 -2.89
N ASN A 179 7.61 14.70 -2.06
CA ASN A 179 8.06 14.14 -0.78
C ASN A 179 9.34 13.30 -0.93
N SER A 180 9.38 12.39 -1.89
CA SER A 180 10.58 11.56 -2.12
C SER A 180 11.81 12.37 -2.51
N GLY A 181 11.65 13.44 -3.31
CA GLY A 181 12.76 14.31 -3.69
C GLY A 181 13.32 15.07 -2.49
N CYS A 182 12.45 15.59 -1.63
CA CYS A 182 12.84 16.28 -0.39
C CYS A 182 13.54 15.32 0.57
N ASP A 183 12.97 14.15 0.83
CA ASP A 183 13.57 13.16 1.71
C ASP A 183 14.96 12.72 1.25
N LEU A 184 15.09 12.34 -0.03
CA LEU A 184 16.36 11.88 -0.57
C LEU A 184 17.43 12.97 -0.57
N SER A 185 17.06 14.25 -0.75
CA SER A 185 18.01 15.36 -0.67
C SER A 185 18.57 15.54 0.75
N LEU A 186 17.73 15.34 1.78
CA LEU A 186 18.14 15.47 3.18
C LEU A 186 18.96 14.28 3.70
N ILE A 187 18.65 13.07 3.26
CA ILE A 187 19.33 11.85 3.69
C ILE A 187 20.78 11.78 3.18
N HIS A 188 21.09 12.45 2.07
CA HIS A 188 22.39 12.38 1.40
C HIS A 188 23.22 13.67 1.50
N ILE A 189 22.81 14.63 2.32
CA ILE A 189 23.60 15.85 2.62
C ILE A 189 24.67 15.55 3.67
#